data_b457775fec081608c37a33550016e639
#
_entry.id   b457775fec081608c37a33550016e639
#
_cell.length_a   1.000
_cell.length_b   1.000
_cell.length_c   1.000
_cell.angle_alpha   90.00
_cell.angle_beta   90.00
_cell.angle_gamma   90.00
#
_symmetry.space_group_name_H-M   'P 1'
#
loop_
_entity.id
_entity.type
_entity.pdbx_description
1 polymer ?
#
loop_
_entity_poly.entity_id
_entity_poly.type
_entity_poly.pdbx_seq_one_letter_code
_entity_poly.pdbx_strand_id
1 'polypeptide(L)'
;IRETDVVLEVSKIVKNLLSEKGVKARLTRKNEVNLDLPPRVSFANKTDADIFVSIHANASRGKRRDINGLETFYFRGWRGRLLAKKIQKQILRVSPGSPDRGVKQGRFYVIKNTKMPAVLVEIGFLTGRLDARRLEKAAHRKRVAYAIAKGILEYLSKVG
;
A
#
# COMPACT_ATOMS: atom_id res chain seq x y z
N ILE A 1 0.61 -8.42 -16.61
CA ILE A 1 1.38 -8.25 -15.38
C ILE A 1 0.55 -8.76 -14.20
N ARG A 2 1.19 -9.45 -13.27
CA ARG A 2 0.50 -10.03 -12.12
C ARG A 2 0.57 -9.11 -10.91
N GLU A 3 -0.52 -9.08 -10.14
CA GLU A 3 -0.54 -8.30 -8.88
C GLU A 3 0.63 -8.65 -7.98
N THR A 4 0.90 -9.95 -7.81
CA THR A 4 1.97 -10.41 -6.91
C THR A 4 3.33 -9.85 -7.30
N ASP A 5 3.62 -9.72 -8.58
CA ASP A 5 4.90 -9.19 -9.05
C ASP A 5 5.00 -7.69 -8.81
N VAL A 6 3.93 -6.96 -9.13
CA VAL A 6 3.88 -5.50 -8.96
C VAL A 6 4.02 -5.12 -7.49
N VAL A 7 3.21 -5.74 -6.63
CA VAL A 7 3.20 -5.36 -5.21
C VAL A 7 4.48 -5.79 -4.50
N LEU A 8 5.08 -6.91 -4.88
CA LEU A 8 6.34 -7.33 -4.30
C LEU A 8 7.47 -6.35 -4.66
N GLU A 9 7.55 -5.95 -5.93
CA GLU A 9 8.54 -4.97 -6.38
C GLU A 9 8.36 -3.64 -5.65
N VAL A 10 7.14 -3.10 -5.62
CA VAL A 10 6.85 -1.84 -4.94
C VAL A 10 7.20 -1.94 -3.46
N SER A 11 6.81 -3.04 -2.81
CA SER A 11 7.09 -3.24 -1.38
C SER A 11 8.58 -3.28 -1.08
N LYS A 12 9.37 -3.93 -1.92
CA LYS A 12 10.84 -3.98 -1.76
C LYS A 12 11.46 -2.60 -1.88
N ILE A 13 10.99 -1.80 -2.84
CA ILE A 13 11.49 -0.44 -3.02
C ILE A 13 11.13 0.42 -1.82
N VAL A 14 9.89 0.33 -1.32
CA VAL A 14 9.45 1.06 -0.11
C VAL A 14 10.35 0.69 1.06
N LYS A 15 10.58 -0.60 1.28
CA LYS A 15 11.44 -1.06 2.38
C LYS A 15 12.83 -0.44 2.28
N ASN A 16 13.44 -0.46 1.09
CA ASN A 16 14.78 0.06 0.90
C ASN A 16 14.84 1.58 1.15
N LEU A 17 13.84 2.31 0.66
CA LEU A 17 13.76 3.76 0.88
C LEU A 17 13.61 4.11 2.35
N LEU A 18 12.77 3.39 3.07
CA LEU A 18 12.59 3.61 4.51
C LEU A 18 13.87 3.29 5.26
N SER A 19 14.55 2.20 4.90
CA SER A 19 15.82 1.81 5.53
C SER A 19 16.88 2.89 5.34
N GLU A 20 16.96 3.50 4.15
CA GLU A 20 17.88 4.60 3.87
C GLU A 20 17.62 5.82 4.77
N LYS A 21 16.38 5.97 5.24
CA LYS A 21 15.98 7.07 6.13
C LYS A 21 16.03 6.68 7.61
N GLY A 22 16.63 5.53 7.94
CA GLY A 22 16.77 5.08 9.31
C GLY A 22 15.53 4.42 9.91
N VAL A 23 14.54 4.11 9.08
CA VAL A 23 13.32 3.42 9.52
C VAL A 23 13.49 1.93 9.31
N LYS A 24 13.33 1.14 10.37
CA LYS A 24 13.37 -0.32 10.26
C LYS A 24 12.12 -0.81 9.56
N ALA A 25 12.30 -1.48 8.43
CA ALA A 25 11.20 -2.00 7.65
C ALA A 25 11.42 -3.48 7.38
N ARG A 26 10.35 -4.27 7.48
CA ARG A 26 10.37 -5.70 7.21
C ARG A 26 9.26 -6.05 6.24
N LEU A 27 9.54 -7.00 5.35
CA LEU A 27 8.55 -7.54 4.44
C LEU A 27 7.95 -8.80 5.06
N THR A 28 6.63 -8.97 4.92
CA THR A 28 5.96 -10.21 5.28
C THR A 28 6.21 -11.29 4.23
N ARG A 29 6.69 -10.89 3.05
CA ARG A 29 6.99 -11.77 1.93
C ARG A 29 8.23 -11.23 1.21
N LYS A 30 9.26 -12.07 1.05
CA LYS A 30 10.53 -11.67 0.42
C LYS A 30 10.68 -12.13 -1.03
N ASN A 31 9.81 -13.01 -1.49
CA ASN A 31 9.81 -13.56 -2.84
C ASN A 31 8.37 -13.89 -3.24
N GLU A 32 8.18 -14.71 -4.26
CA GLU A 32 6.85 -15.06 -4.76
C GLU A 32 6.07 -16.02 -3.84
N VAL A 33 6.65 -16.44 -2.73
CA VAL A 33 5.94 -17.28 -1.78
C VAL A 33 4.84 -16.47 -1.11
N ASN A 34 3.59 -16.87 -1.35
CA ASN A 34 2.44 -16.25 -0.69
C ASN A 34 2.28 -16.81 0.70
N LEU A 35 2.35 -15.94 1.70
CA LEU A 35 1.91 -16.30 3.03
C LEU A 35 0.40 -16.10 3.10
N ASP A 36 -0.31 -17.03 3.73
CA ASP A 36 -1.71 -16.85 4.04
C ASP A 36 -1.89 -15.66 4.97
N LEU A 37 -3.12 -15.14 5.04
CA LEU A 37 -3.40 -13.92 5.82
C LEU A 37 -3.10 -14.08 7.31
N PRO A 38 -3.49 -15.19 7.99
CA PRO A 38 -3.17 -15.34 9.41
C PRO A 38 -1.67 -15.31 9.72
N PRO A 39 -0.77 -16.00 8.98
CA PRO A 39 0.67 -15.88 9.20
C PRO A 39 1.22 -14.47 9.02
N ARG A 40 0.68 -13.70 8.07
CA ARG A 40 1.10 -12.30 7.87
C ARG A 40 0.78 -11.45 9.10
N VAL A 41 -0.42 -11.61 9.63
CA VAL A 41 -0.86 -10.89 10.84
C VAL A 41 0.00 -11.30 12.04
N SER A 42 0.23 -12.60 12.22
CA SER A 42 1.09 -13.10 13.31
C SER A 42 2.49 -12.52 13.21
N PHE A 43 3.07 -12.51 12.02
CA PHE A 43 4.39 -11.93 11.80
C PHE A 43 4.42 -10.46 12.22
N ALA A 44 3.45 -9.67 11.72
CA ALA A 44 3.37 -8.26 12.04
C ALA A 44 3.21 -8.02 13.54
N ASN A 45 2.31 -8.74 14.19
CA ASN A 45 2.05 -8.56 15.62
C ASN A 45 3.22 -8.95 16.52
N LYS A 46 4.11 -9.84 16.05
CA LYS A 46 5.29 -10.27 16.80
C LYS A 46 6.50 -9.36 16.63
N THR A 47 6.49 -8.47 15.66
CA THR A 47 7.66 -7.65 15.34
C THR A 47 7.73 -6.33 16.11
N ASP A 48 6.75 -6.01 16.95
CA ASP A 48 6.66 -4.71 17.63
C ASP A 48 6.69 -3.53 16.66
N ALA A 49 6.19 -3.73 15.45
CA ALA A 49 6.15 -2.67 14.45
C ALA A 49 5.20 -1.56 14.86
N ASP A 50 5.56 -0.32 14.52
CA ASP A 50 4.75 0.85 14.82
C ASP A 50 3.60 1.03 13.84
N ILE A 51 3.73 0.49 12.64
CA ILE A 51 2.69 0.53 11.60
C ILE A 51 2.76 -0.73 10.74
N PHE A 52 1.65 -1.02 10.07
CA PHE A 52 1.54 -2.09 9.08
C PHE A 52 0.96 -1.50 7.79
N VAL A 53 1.63 -1.76 6.67
CA VAL A 53 1.18 -1.28 5.36
C VAL A 53 1.06 -2.46 4.41
N SER A 54 -0.16 -2.73 3.94
CA SER A 54 -0.43 -3.76 2.95
C SER A 54 -0.63 -3.07 1.60
N ILE A 55 0.10 -3.50 0.58
CA ILE A 55 0.07 -2.89 -0.75
C ILE A 55 -0.60 -3.85 -1.72
N HIS A 56 -1.58 -3.35 -2.47
CA HIS A 56 -2.37 -4.12 -3.42
C HIS A 56 -2.55 -3.38 -4.73
N ALA A 57 -2.76 -4.13 -5.79
CA ALA A 57 -3.23 -3.62 -7.07
C ALA A 57 -4.57 -4.29 -7.35
N ASN A 58 -5.60 -3.48 -7.56
CA ASN A 58 -6.98 -3.91 -7.57
C ASN A 58 -7.40 -4.53 -8.92
N ALA A 59 -8.50 -5.26 -8.89
CA ALA A 59 -9.14 -5.76 -10.11
C ALA A 59 -10.65 -5.59 -9.96
N SER A 60 -11.29 -5.05 -10.99
CA SER A 60 -12.73 -4.86 -10.97
C SER A 60 -13.45 -6.17 -11.35
N ARG A 61 -14.69 -6.30 -10.88
CA ARG A 61 -15.54 -7.41 -11.31
C ARG A 61 -15.80 -7.27 -12.81
N GLY A 62 -15.71 -8.38 -13.54
CA GLY A 62 -15.90 -8.40 -14.99
C GLY A 62 -14.77 -7.72 -15.75
N LYS A 63 -13.65 -7.42 -15.10
CA LYS A 63 -12.47 -6.82 -15.72
C LYS A 63 -12.80 -5.55 -16.52
N ARG A 64 -13.54 -4.64 -15.90
CA ARG A 64 -13.99 -3.40 -16.55
C ARG A 64 -12.82 -2.45 -16.73
N ARG A 65 -12.53 -2.09 -17.98
CA ARG A 65 -11.40 -1.22 -18.32
C ARG A 65 -11.63 0.24 -17.97
N ASP A 66 -12.87 0.64 -17.78
CA ASP A 66 -13.25 2.00 -17.42
C ASP A 66 -13.13 2.27 -15.92
N ILE A 67 -12.90 1.24 -15.10
CA ILE A 67 -12.73 1.42 -13.66
C ILE A 67 -11.24 1.56 -13.33
N ASN A 68 -10.88 2.74 -12.87
CA ASN A 68 -9.54 3.11 -12.42
C ASN A 68 -9.64 3.81 -11.08
N GLY A 69 -8.50 4.05 -10.44
CA GLY A 69 -8.44 4.87 -9.26
C GLY A 69 -7.64 4.27 -8.13
N LEU A 70 -7.30 5.12 -7.18
CA LEU A 70 -6.50 4.76 -6.02
C LEU A 70 -7.33 4.99 -4.77
N GLU A 71 -7.16 4.09 -3.79
CA GLU A 71 -7.80 4.24 -2.50
C GLU A 71 -6.96 3.61 -1.40
N THR A 72 -7.13 4.10 -0.19
CA THR A 72 -6.42 3.56 0.96
C THR A 72 -7.42 3.31 2.07
N PHE A 73 -7.37 2.10 2.63
CA PHE A 73 -8.26 1.67 3.70
C PHE A 73 -7.53 1.63 5.02
N TYR A 74 -8.23 1.99 6.10
CA TYR A 74 -7.81 1.75 7.48
C TYR A 74 -8.96 1.04 8.19
N PHE A 75 -8.68 0.40 9.32
CA PHE A 75 -9.75 -0.26 10.06
C PHE A 75 -10.22 0.57 11.24
N ARG A 76 -9.29 1.03 12.09
CA ARG A 76 -9.64 1.74 13.31
C ARG A 76 -8.68 2.87 13.64
N GLY A 77 -9.19 3.84 14.40
CA GLY A 77 -8.40 4.84 15.07
C GLY A 77 -7.94 6.00 14.21
N TRP A 78 -7.60 7.11 14.89
CA TRP A 78 -7.17 8.32 14.17
C TRP A 78 -5.78 8.16 13.54
N ARG A 79 -4.92 7.32 14.17
CA ARG A 79 -3.58 7.08 13.62
C ARG A 79 -3.66 6.29 12.31
N GLY A 80 -4.49 5.27 12.27
CA GLY A 80 -4.71 4.52 11.02
C GLY A 80 -5.25 5.42 9.92
N ARG A 81 -6.22 6.28 10.25
CA ARG A 81 -6.79 7.23 9.31
C ARG A 81 -5.75 8.24 8.83
N LEU A 82 -4.94 8.76 9.74
CA LEU A 82 -3.88 9.71 9.38
C LEU A 82 -2.86 9.09 8.44
N LEU A 83 -2.39 7.88 8.76
CA LEU A 83 -1.47 7.14 7.89
C LEU A 83 -2.06 6.96 6.50
N ALA A 84 -3.32 6.54 6.42
CA ALA A 84 -4.02 6.36 5.16
C ALA A 84 -4.08 7.67 4.36
N LYS A 85 -4.41 8.78 5.01
CA LYS A 85 -4.47 10.10 4.35
C LYS A 85 -3.12 10.54 3.80
N LYS A 86 -2.06 10.34 4.57
CA LYS A 86 -0.71 10.72 4.12
C LYS A 86 -0.28 9.93 2.90
N ILE A 87 -0.53 8.63 2.90
CA ILE A 87 -0.18 7.77 1.76
C ILE A 87 -1.05 8.12 0.55
N GLN A 88 -2.38 8.22 0.72
CA GLN A 88 -3.30 8.51 -0.38
C GLN A 88 -2.93 9.81 -1.10
N LYS A 89 -2.63 10.85 -0.34
CA LYS A 89 -2.21 12.14 -0.89
C LYS A 89 -1.00 12.00 -1.80
N GLN A 90 0.00 11.24 -1.37
CA GLN A 90 1.24 11.10 -2.11
C GLN A 90 1.11 10.25 -3.36
N ILE A 91 0.38 9.13 -3.28
CA ILE A 91 0.21 8.27 -4.47
C ILE A 91 -0.62 8.95 -5.55
N LEU A 92 -1.59 9.80 -5.16
CA LEU A 92 -2.36 10.58 -6.12
C LEU A 92 -1.48 11.56 -6.91
N ARG A 93 -0.49 12.16 -6.28
CA ARG A 93 0.42 13.10 -6.92
C ARG A 93 1.21 12.49 -8.07
N VAL A 94 1.50 11.19 -7.98
CA VAL A 94 2.27 10.49 -9.02
C VAL A 94 1.39 9.73 -10.00
N SER A 95 0.08 9.84 -9.84
CA SER A 95 -0.91 9.13 -10.65
C SER A 95 -1.96 10.09 -11.23
N PRO A 96 -1.51 11.15 -11.95
CA PRO A 96 -2.45 12.15 -12.48
C PRO A 96 -3.46 11.52 -13.43
N GLY A 97 -4.71 11.93 -13.30
CA GLY A 97 -5.80 11.39 -14.11
C GLY A 97 -6.46 10.14 -13.54
N SER A 98 -5.80 9.41 -12.65
CA SER A 98 -6.47 8.30 -11.94
C SER A 98 -7.43 8.89 -10.91
N PRO A 99 -8.67 8.40 -10.84
CA PRO A 99 -9.62 8.91 -9.86
C PRO A 99 -9.14 8.74 -8.42
N ASP A 100 -9.42 9.74 -7.59
CA ASP A 100 -9.24 9.65 -6.15
C ASP A 100 -10.46 8.95 -5.56
N ARG A 101 -10.30 7.67 -5.20
CA ARG A 101 -11.38 6.91 -4.57
C ARG A 101 -11.41 7.10 -3.05
N GLY A 102 -10.47 7.88 -2.53
CA GLY A 102 -10.49 8.38 -1.15
C GLY A 102 -9.88 7.45 -0.12
N VAL A 103 -10.00 7.89 1.12
CA VAL A 103 -9.62 7.14 2.31
C VAL A 103 -10.91 6.60 2.94
N LYS A 104 -10.95 5.28 3.20
CA LYS A 104 -12.17 4.62 3.67
C LYS A 104 -11.86 3.65 4.80
N GLN A 105 -12.84 3.37 5.63
CA GLN A 105 -12.76 2.26 6.57
C GLN A 105 -13.05 0.96 5.81
N GLY A 106 -12.26 -0.08 6.11
CA GLY A 106 -12.45 -1.38 5.50
C GLY A 106 -12.20 -2.49 6.51
N ARG A 107 -12.88 -3.62 6.36
CA ARG A 107 -12.80 -4.75 7.28
C ARG A 107 -11.91 -5.87 6.74
N PHE A 108 -10.84 -5.51 6.03
CA PHE A 108 -9.91 -6.49 5.51
C PHE A 108 -9.15 -7.17 6.65
N TYR A 109 -8.97 -8.48 6.54
CA TYR A 109 -8.38 -9.29 7.60
C TYR A 109 -7.05 -8.72 8.11
N VAL A 110 -6.15 -8.33 7.19
CA VAL A 110 -4.80 -7.90 7.55
C VAL A 110 -4.77 -6.58 8.32
N ILE A 111 -5.72 -5.68 8.13
CA ILE A 111 -5.76 -4.42 8.87
C ILE A 111 -6.68 -4.48 10.08
N LYS A 112 -7.63 -5.42 10.09
CA LYS A 112 -8.51 -5.63 11.23
C LYS A 112 -7.79 -6.33 12.38
N ASN A 113 -6.94 -7.30 12.06
CA ASN A 113 -6.35 -8.18 13.07
C ASN A 113 -4.91 -7.82 13.48
N THR A 114 -4.33 -6.79 12.87
CA THR A 114 -3.05 -6.24 13.32
C THR A 114 -3.29 -5.28 14.48
N LYS A 115 -2.39 -5.31 15.47
CA LYS A 115 -2.57 -4.53 16.71
C LYS A 115 -2.09 -3.08 16.60
N MET A 116 -1.25 -2.76 15.61
CA MET A 116 -0.74 -1.41 15.36
C MET A 116 -1.61 -0.69 14.34
N PRO A 117 -1.46 0.64 14.16
CA PRO A 117 -2.10 1.35 13.06
C PRO A 117 -1.77 0.68 11.73
N ALA A 118 -2.80 0.37 10.94
CA ALA A 118 -2.65 -0.46 9.76
C ALA A 118 -3.47 0.10 8.61
N VAL A 119 -2.91 0.01 7.39
CA VAL A 119 -3.58 0.45 6.18
C VAL A 119 -3.42 -0.57 5.06
N LEU A 120 -4.38 -0.55 4.14
CA LEU A 120 -4.33 -1.31 2.90
C LEU A 120 -4.41 -0.31 1.74
N VAL A 121 -3.35 -0.26 0.94
CA VAL A 121 -3.19 0.73 -0.13
C VAL A 121 -3.47 0.06 -1.47
N GLU A 122 -4.46 0.57 -2.20
CA GLU A 122 -4.75 0.14 -3.57
C GLU A 122 -4.10 1.14 -4.53
N ILE A 123 -3.07 0.71 -5.23
CA ILE A 123 -2.24 1.59 -6.08
C ILE A 123 -2.78 1.74 -7.50
N GLY A 124 -3.92 1.17 -7.79
CA GLY A 124 -4.60 1.25 -9.07
C GLY A 124 -5.24 -0.07 -9.45
N PHE A 125 -6.04 -0.05 -10.50
CA PHE A 125 -6.70 -1.25 -11.01
C PHE A 125 -5.89 -1.88 -12.13
N LEU A 126 -5.46 -3.13 -11.95
CA LEU A 126 -4.77 -3.89 -13.02
C LEU A 126 -5.70 -4.14 -14.21
N THR A 127 -7.00 -4.06 -14.00
CA THR A 127 -8.02 -4.19 -15.05
C THR A 127 -8.37 -2.85 -15.70
N GLY A 128 -7.97 -1.72 -15.08
CA GLY A 128 -8.29 -0.39 -15.60
C GLY A 128 -7.37 0.01 -16.74
N ARG A 129 -7.92 0.66 -17.76
CA ARG A 129 -7.14 1.05 -18.94
C ARG A 129 -5.97 1.97 -18.58
N LEU A 130 -6.24 2.98 -17.78
CA LEU A 130 -5.21 3.94 -17.37
C LEU A 130 -4.24 3.35 -16.37
N ASP A 131 -4.77 2.76 -15.29
CA ASP A 131 -3.94 2.24 -14.20
C ASP A 131 -3.06 1.09 -14.66
N ALA A 132 -3.62 0.16 -15.46
CA ALA A 132 -2.86 -0.97 -15.96
C ALA A 132 -1.67 -0.52 -16.81
N ARG A 133 -1.90 0.46 -17.70
CA ARG A 133 -0.84 1.00 -18.55
C ARG A 133 0.30 1.60 -17.74
N ARG A 134 -0.04 2.30 -16.66
CA ARG A 134 0.97 2.87 -15.76
C ARG A 134 1.72 1.82 -15.00
N LEU A 135 0.99 0.85 -14.43
CA LEU A 135 1.59 -0.18 -13.58
C LEU A 135 2.51 -1.13 -14.38
N GLU A 136 2.35 -1.21 -15.68
CA GLU A 136 3.27 -1.95 -16.53
C GLU A 136 4.67 -1.31 -16.61
N LYS A 137 4.77 -0.02 -16.30
CA LYS A 137 6.03 0.73 -16.42
C LYS A 137 6.80 0.70 -15.10
N ALA A 138 8.04 0.23 -15.15
CA ALA A 138 8.91 0.19 -13.97
C ALA A 138 9.10 1.58 -13.36
N ALA A 139 9.21 2.62 -14.19
CA ALA A 139 9.36 3.99 -13.71
C ALA A 139 8.16 4.44 -12.87
N HIS A 140 6.95 4.05 -13.26
CA HIS A 140 5.75 4.39 -12.49
C HIS A 140 5.71 3.62 -11.17
N ARG A 141 6.02 2.32 -11.19
CA ARG A 141 6.07 1.52 -9.95
C ARG A 141 7.06 2.11 -8.95
N LYS A 142 8.20 2.59 -9.45
CA LYS A 142 9.19 3.26 -8.61
C LYS A 142 8.64 4.55 -8.01
N ARG A 143 7.95 5.37 -8.81
CA ARG A 143 7.34 6.61 -8.31
C ARG A 143 6.27 6.34 -7.26
N VAL A 144 5.47 5.30 -7.45
CA VAL A 144 4.46 4.90 -6.46
C VAL A 144 5.13 4.47 -5.15
N ALA A 145 6.20 3.69 -5.24
CA ALA A 145 6.95 3.27 -4.05
C ALA A 145 7.52 4.48 -3.30
N TYR A 146 8.09 5.43 -4.01
CA TYR A 146 8.59 6.68 -3.42
C TYR A 146 7.48 7.45 -2.73
N ALA A 147 6.30 7.51 -3.36
CA ALA A 147 5.14 8.21 -2.80
C ALA A 147 4.65 7.54 -1.51
N ILE A 148 4.58 6.22 -1.49
CA ILE A 148 4.18 5.47 -0.29
C ILE A 148 5.18 5.74 0.83
N ALA A 149 6.47 5.62 0.55
CA ALA A 149 7.53 5.88 1.55
C ALA A 149 7.42 7.31 2.09
N LYS A 150 7.19 8.29 1.22
CA LYS A 150 7.03 9.69 1.64
C LYS A 150 5.83 9.86 2.56
N GLY A 151 4.70 9.24 2.23
CA GLY A 151 3.50 9.28 3.08
C GLY A 151 3.76 8.68 4.45
N ILE A 152 4.46 7.54 4.49
CA ILE A 152 4.84 6.90 5.77
C ILE A 152 5.73 7.83 6.59
N LEU A 153 6.75 8.43 5.97
CA LEU A 153 7.67 9.32 6.67
C LEU A 153 6.96 10.57 7.20
N GLU A 154 6.03 11.13 6.43
CA GLU A 154 5.23 12.25 6.89
C GLU A 154 4.38 11.87 8.10
N TYR A 155 3.76 10.67 8.07
CA TYR A 155 3.01 10.17 9.21
C TYR A 155 3.90 10.04 10.45
N LEU A 156 5.06 9.39 10.30
CA LEU A 156 5.97 9.17 11.42
C LEU A 156 6.45 10.49 12.04
N SER A 157 6.66 11.52 11.23
CA SER A 157 7.07 12.83 11.74
C SER A 157 5.95 13.53 12.52
N LYS A 158 4.69 13.19 12.28
CA LYS A 158 3.54 13.79 12.98
C LYS A 158 3.25 13.12 14.32
N VAL A 159 3.52 11.82 14.44
CA VAL A 159 3.19 11.04 15.64
C VAL A 159 4.40 10.71 16.51
N GLY A 160 5.58 10.91 15.99
CA GLY A 160 6.85 10.57 16.68
C GLY A 160 7.42 11.66 17.58
#